data_11699a9abe61f1e0520bb3ac6971510b
#
_entry.id   11699a9abe61f1e0520bb3ac6971510b
#
_cell.length_a   1.000
_cell.length_b   1.000
_cell.length_c   1.000
_cell.angle_alpha   90.00
_cell.angle_beta   90.00
_cell.angle_gamma   90.00
#
_symmetry.space_group_name_H-M   'P 1'
#
loop_
_entity.id
_entity.type
_entity.pdbx_description
1 polymer ?
#
loop_
_entity_poly.entity_id
_entity_poly.type
_entity_poly.pdbx_seq_one_letter_code
_entity_poly.pdbx_strand_id
1 'polypeptide(L)'
;ANTPYMYSCYEGDGLNLAECEADPTDKNKVIILGGGPNRIGQGIEFDYCCVHAAYALSEVGFETIMVNCNPETVSTDYDTSDRLYFEPLTAESVISLIKTEEKLGKVVGVIVQLGGQTPLKLSQALKEAGINILGTSPKAIDLAEDREQFKKLLDDLNLKQPQNGTVNSFEEAKIIAEEIGYPVVIRPSYVLGGRAMEIVYEEAALNKYMQKAVLALSLIHI
;
A
#
# COMPACT_ATOMS: atom_id res chain seq x y z
N ALA A 1 25.37 -13.37 -6.09
CA ALA A 1 25.85 -12.09 -5.55
C ALA A 1 26.61 -12.30 -4.25
N ASN A 2 27.60 -11.46 -3.95
CA ASN A 2 28.30 -11.48 -2.67
C ASN A 2 27.60 -10.61 -1.59
N THR A 3 26.32 -10.34 -1.79
CA THR A 3 25.49 -9.52 -0.91
C THR A 3 24.45 -10.39 -0.21
N PRO A 4 24.04 -10.05 1.04
CA PRO A 4 23.02 -10.79 1.77
C PRO A 4 21.60 -10.57 1.22
N TYR A 5 21.45 -9.87 0.11
CA TYR A 5 20.16 -9.56 -0.52
C TYR A 5 20.22 -9.74 -2.03
N MET A 6 19.07 -9.99 -2.63
CA MET A 6 18.86 -10.15 -4.07
C MET A 6 18.25 -8.87 -4.68
N TYR A 7 18.56 -8.63 -5.93
CA TYR A 7 17.96 -7.56 -6.74
C TYR A 7 17.87 -8.02 -8.20
N SER A 8 17.00 -7.44 -8.98
CA SER A 8 16.90 -7.71 -10.41
C SER A 8 17.62 -6.66 -11.24
N CYS A 9 18.09 -7.08 -12.41
CA CYS A 9 18.64 -6.19 -13.43
C CYS A 9 18.22 -6.68 -14.81
N TYR A 10 18.22 -5.76 -15.78
CA TYR A 10 18.05 -6.11 -17.20
C TYR A 10 19.42 -6.45 -17.79
N GLU A 11 19.61 -7.69 -18.21
CA GLU A 11 20.82 -8.13 -18.90
C GLU A 11 20.59 -7.99 -20.40
N GLY A 12 21.34 -7.12 -21.07
CA GLY A 12 20.95 -6.57 -22.35
C GLY A 12 21.89 -6.77 -23.53
N ASP A 13 22.87 -7.70 -23.52
CA ASP A 13 23.72 -7.91 -24.67
C ASP A 13 23.19 -8.93 -25.72
N GLY A 14 22.14 -9.67 -25.33
CA GLY A 14 21.51 -10.69 -26.18
C GLY A 14 22.42 -11.89 -26.55
N LEU A 15 23.65 -11.91 -26.06
CA LEU A 15 24.67 -12.90 -26.38
C LEU A 15 24.87 -13.93 -25.28
N ASN A 16 24.59 -13.53 -24.02
CA ASN A 16 24.71 -14.39 -22.85
C ASN A 16 23.33 -14.75 -22.32
N LEU A 17 23.22 -15.97 -21.79
CA LEU A 17 22.02 -16.37 -21.03
C LEU A 17 21.97 -15.55 -19.74
N ALA A 18 20.80 -14.98 -19.46
CA ALA A 18 20.56 -14.28 -18.20
C ALA A 18 20.80 -15.22 -17.02
N GLU A 19 21.64 -14.83 -16.08
CA GLU A 19 21.90 -15.59 -14.88
C GLU A 19 20.89 -15.21 -13.80
N CYS A 20 20.37 -16.21 -13.07
CA CYS A 20 19.47 -15.98 -11.96
C CYS A 20 20.06 -16.55 -10.68
N GLU A 21 20.50 -15.68 -9.78
CA GLU A 21 21.11 -16.03 -8.50
C GLU A 21 20.08 -16.26 -7.38
N ALA A 22 18.78 -16.22 -7.69
CA ALA A 22 17.74 -16.40 -6.68
C ALA A 22 17.78 -17.76 -6.03
N ASP A 23 18.14 -18.81 -6.81
CA ASP A 23 18.23 -20.20 -6.33
C ASP A 23 17.08 -20.58 -5.38
N PRO A 24 15.82 -20.63 -5.89
CA PRO A 24 14.64 -20.86 -5.07
C PRO A 24 14.67 -22.24 -4.45
N THR A 25 14.11 -22.36 -3.25
CA THR A 25 13.98 -23.61 -2.51
C THR A 25 12.66 -24.32 -2.84
N ASP A 26 12.54 -25.59 -2.46
CA ASP A 26 11.32 -26.40 -2.59
C ASP A 26 10.31 -26.20 -1.45
N LYS A 27 10.56 -25.25 -0.54
CA LYS A 27 9.73 -24.96 0.64
C LYS A 27 8.40 -24.26 0.29
N ASN A 28 7.51 -24.23 1.26
CA ASN A 28 6.35 -23.35 1.24
C ASN A 28 6.80 -21.94 1.67
N LYS A 29 6.52 -20.95 0.84
CA LYS A 29 7.02 -19.58 0.96
C LYS A 29 5.89 -18.59 1.20
N VAL A 30 6.14 -17.58 2.03
CA VAL A 30 5.25 -16.43 2.18
C VAL A 30 6.06 -15.17 1.91
N ILE A 31 5.53 -14.31 1.04
CA ILE A 31 6.15 -13.04 0.68
C ILE A 31 5.51 -11.92 1.50
N ILE A 32 6.34 -11.06 2.07
CA ILE A 32 5.94 -9.87 2.83
C ILE A 32 6.44 -8.65 2.08
N LEU A 33 5.52 -7.76 1.70
CA LEU A 33 5.88 -6.49 1.06
C LEU A 33 6.08 -5.41 2.12
N GLY A 34 7.27 -4.85 2.16
CA GLY A 34 7.63 -3.76 3.07
C GLY A 34 7.06 -2.41 2.65
N GLY A 35 7.42 -1.36 3.41
CA GLY A 35 6.84 -0.02 3.24
C GLY A 35 7.38 0.77 2.05
N GLY A 36 8.49 0.37 1.47
CA GLY A 36 9.21 1.17 0.47
C GLY A 36 9.82 2.43 1.08
N PRO A 37 9.95 3.51 0.30
CA PRO A 37 10.48 4.76 0.80
C PRO A 37 9.59 5.36 1.90
N ASN A 38 10.21 5.91 2.94
CA ASN A 38 9.51 6.59 4.02
C ASN A 38 8.67 7.76 3.47
N ARG A 39 7.46 7.90 3.98
CA ARG A 39 6.53 8.97 3.61
C ARG A 39 6.08 9.75 4.83
N ILE A 40 5.81 11.03 4.66
CA ILE A 40 5.19 11.85 5.72
C ILE A 40 3.86 11.22 6.13
N GLY A 41 3.68 11.01 7.44
CA GLY A 41 2.50 10.37 8.02
C GLY A 41 2.58 8.86 8.15
N GLN A 42 3.69 8.24 7.76
CA GLN A 42 4.01 6.84 8.04
C GLN A 42 5.12 6.77 9.10
N GLY A 43 4.94 5.91 10.08
CA GLY A 43 5.90 5.67 11.15
C GLY A 43 6.51 4.27 11.09
N ILE A 44 7.32 3.97 12.08
CA ILE A 44 8.04 2.69 12.19
C ILE A 44 7.11 1.48 12.39
N GLU A 45 5.87 1.70 12.77
CA GLU A 45 4.87 0.63 12.99
C GLU A 45 4.67 -0.26 11.76
N PHE A 46 4.81 0.27 10.56
CA PHE A 46 4.70 -0.52 9.33
C PHE A 46 5.87 -1.49 9.18
N ASP A 47 7.08 -1.05 9.47
CA ASP A 47 8.25 -1.92 9.44
C ASP A 47 8.21 -2.95 10.57
N TYR A 48 7.84 -2.53 11.78
CA TYR A 48 7.63 -3.41 12.92
C TYR A 48 6.67 -4.55 12.61
N CYS A 49 5.54 -4.26 11.97
CA CYS A 49 4.56 -5.29 11.57
C CYS A 49 5.16 -6.28 10.55
N CYS A 50 5.95 -5.80 9.59
CA CYS A 50 6.62 -6.66 8.61
C CYS A 50 7.62 -7.62 9.28
N VAL A 51 8.42 -7.11 10.20
CA VAL A 51 9.41 -7.88 10.96
C VAL A 51 8.74 -8.97 11.79
N HIS A 52 7.71 -8.61 12.55
CA HIS A 52 6.99 -9.59 13.37
C HIS A 52 6.24 -10.62 12.55
N ALA A 53 5.73 -10.26 11.37
CA ALA A 53 5.14 -11.24 10.46
C ALA A 53 6.17 -12.23 9.94
N ALA A 54 7.40 -11.78 9.62
CA ALA A 54 8.47 -12.68 9.22
C ALA A 54 8.81 -13.69 10.32
N TYR A 55 8.99 -13.23 11.55
CA TYR A 55 9.29 -14.11 12.69
C TYR A 55 8.15 -15.12 12.94
N ALA A 56 6.90 -14.66 13.00
CA ALA A 56 5.76 -15.53 13.25
C ALA A 56 5.57 -16.61 12.16
N LEU A 57 5.81 -16.26 10.91
CA LEU A 57 5.73 -17.20 9.79
C LEU A 57 6.87 -18.21 9.81
N SER A 58 8.08 -17.77 10.13
CA SER A 58 9.24 -18.66 10.30
C SER A 58 9.03 -19.66 11.44
N GLU A 59 8.47 -19.22 12.58
CA GLU A 59 8.13 -20.11 13.71
C GLU A 59 7.15 -21.23 13.34
N VAL A 60 6.25 -20.99 12.39
CA VAL A 60 5.30 -22.00 11.92
C VAL A 60 5.78 -22.76 10.68
N GLY A 61 7.04 -22.57 10.28
CA GLY A 61 7.74 -23.38 9.28
C GLY A 61 7.60 -22.92 7.83
N PHE A 62 7.18 -21.69 7.57
CA PHE A 62 7.27 -21.09 6.23
C PHE A 62 8.65 -20.50 5.99
N GLU A 63 9.14 -20.59 4.76
CA GLU A 63 10.23 -19.74 4.31
C GLU A 63 9.71 -18.33 4.06
N THR A 64 10.30 -17.36 4.73
CA THR A 64 9.88 -15.97 4.68
C THR A 64 10.69 -15.19 3.65
N ILE A 65 10.01 -14.44 2.79
CA ILE A 65 10.62 -13.61 1.76
C ILE A 65 10.20 -12.17 2.01
N MET A 66 11.17 -11.32 2.37
CA MET A 66 10.96 -9.89 2.49
C MET A 66 11.28 -9.20 1.16
N VAL A 67 10.38 -8.29 0.73
CA VAL A 67 10.59 -7.42 -0.44
C VAL A 67 10.46 -5.97 0.00
N ASN A 68 11.52 -5.22 -0.08
CA ASN A 68 11.53 -3.80 0.26
C ASN A 68 12.64 -3.07 -0.50
N CYS A 69 12.53 -1.76 -0.66
CA CYS A 69 13.56 -0.93 -1.28
C CYS A 69 14.12 0.15 -0.34
N ASN A 70 13.80 0.10 0.94
CA ASN A 70 14.34 0.98 1.95
C ASN A 70 15.48 0.27 2.70
N PRO A 71 16.74 0.71 2.55
CA PRO A 71 17.87 0.06 3.22
C PRO A 71 18.03 0.46 4.70
N GLU A 72 17.30 1.48 5.15
CA GLU A 72 17.42 2.08 6.48
C GLU A 72 16.27 1.60 7.40
N THR A 73 16.00 0.29 7.41
CA THR A 73 14.89 -0.25 8.21
C THR A 73 15.16 -1.71 8.60
N VAL A 74 14.60 -2.16 9.72
CA VAL A 74 14.87 -3.48 10.31
C VAL A 74 14.36 -4.63 9.44
N SER A 75 13.26 -4.44 8.69
CA SER A 75 12.77 -5.48 7.77
C SER A 75 13.76 -5.83 6.66
N THR A 76 14.74 -4.97 6.40
CA THR A 76 15.80 -5.19 5.43
C THR A 76 17.14 -5.59 6.05
N ASP A 77 17.17 -5.89 7.35
CA ASP A 77 18.30 -6.55 7.97
C ASP A 77 18.38 -8.00 7.46
N TYR A 78 19.61 -8.46 7.20
CA TYR A 78 19.88 -9.75 6.54
C TYR A 78 19.39 -10.98 7.32
N ASP A 79 19.12 -10.83 8.61
CA ASP A 79 18.70 -11.88 9.54
C ASP A 79 17.21 -11.79 9.94
N THR A 80 16.45 -10.86 9.36
CA THR A 80 15.03 -10.70 9.67
C THR A 80 14.15 -11.71 8.94
N SER A 81 14.50 -12.07 7.71
CA SER A 81 13.77 -13.06 6.89
C SER A 81 14.73 -14.06 6.26
N ASP A 82 14.23 -15.22 5.83
CA ASP A 82 15.07 -16.23 5.18
C ASP A 82 15.65 -15.74 3.85
N ARG A 83 14.90 -14.86 3.14
CA ARG A 83 15.28 -14.31 1.85
C ARG A 83 14.89 -12.83 1.79
N LEU A 84 15.81 -12.01 1.31
CA LEU A 84 15.61 -10.57 1.17
C LEU A 84 15.81 -10.13 -0.28
N TYR A 85 14.81 -9.42 -0.81
CA TYR A 85 14.88 -8.79 -2.12
C TYR A 85 14.81 -7.28 -1.99
N PHE A 86 15.82 -6.58 -2.49
CA PHE A 86 15.80 -5.14 -2.71
C PHE A 86 15.22 -4.86 -4.08
N GLU A 87 13.90 -4.67 -4.13
CA GLU A 87 13.16 -4.41 -5.35
C GLU A 87 12.21 -3.23 -5.18
N PRO A 88 11.98 -2.47 -6.24
CA PRO A 88 10.90 -1.49 -6.24
C PRO A 88 9.57 -2.19 -6.00
N LEU A 89 8.73 -1.61 -5.15
CA LEU A 89 7.39 -2.11 -4.89
C LEU A 89 6.44 -1.72 -6.05
N THR A 90 6.71 -2.29 -7.23
CA THR A 90 5.88 -2.18 -8.42
C THR A 90 5.26 -3.54 -8.76
N ALA A 91 4.13 -3.54 -9.46
CA ALA A 91 3.48 -4.79 -9.87
C ALA A 91 4.42 -5.65 -10.72
N GLU A 92 5.16 -5.04 -11.64
CA GLU A 92 6.12 -5.73 -12.51
C GLU A 92 7.20 -6.47 -11.72
N SER A 93 7.91 -5.76 -10.85
CA SER A 93 9.00 -6.34 -10.04
C SER A 93 8.50 -7.44 -9.12
N VAL A 94 7.39 -7.21 -8.40
CA VAL A 94 6.84 -8.18 -7.46
C VAL A 94 6.32 -9.43 -8.17
N ILE A 95 5.61 -9.30 -9.28
CA ILE A 95 5.12 -10.46 -10.07
C ILE A 95 6.30 -11.25 -10.66
N SER A 96 7.34 -10.58 -11.15
CA SER A 96 8.54 -11.23 -11.68
C SER A 96 9.28 -12.03 -10.61
N LEU A 97 9.43 -11.46 -9.43
CA LEU A 97 10.02 -12.12 -8.25
C LEU A 97 9.22 -13.36 -7.85
N ILE A 98 7.89 -13.24 -7.75
CA ILE A 98 7.01 -14.36 -7.40
C ILE A 98 7.17 -15.50 -8.39
N LYS A 99 7.13 -15.22 -9.68
CA LYS A 99 7.34 -16.23 -10.74
C LYS A 99 8.72 -16.88 -10.65
N THR A 100 9.73 -16.15 -10.21
CA THR A 100 11.07 -16.71 -10.00
C THR A 100 11.09 -17.64 -8.81
N GLU A 101 10.49 -17.27 -7.70
CA GLU A 101 10.39 -18.12 -6.50
C GLU A 101 9.50 -19.35 -6.69
N GLU A 102 8.50 -19.26 -7.58
CA GLU A 102 7.62 -20.39 -7.93
C GLU A 102 8.26 -21.43 -8.87
N LYS A 103 9.46 -21.16 -9.41
CA LYS A 103 10.19 -22.17 -10.22
C LYS A 103 10.50 -23.43 -9.42
N LEU A 104 10.65 -23.29 -8.11
CA LEU A 104 10.81 -24.40 -7.19
C LEU A 104 10.07 -24.12 -5.89
N GLY A 105 9.36 -25.11 -5.34
CA GLY A 105 8.53 -24.94 -4.16
C GLY A 105 7.19 -24.23 -4.46
N LYS A 106 6.58 -23.67 -3.42
CA LYS A 106 5.26 -23.05 -3.53
C LYS A 106 5.24 -21.69 -2.82
N VAL A 107 4.91 -20.63 -3.54
CA VAL A 107 4.50 -19.36 -2.92
C VAL A 107 3.04 -19.50 -2.48
N VAL A 108 2.82 -19.55 -1.16
CA VAL A 108 1.49 -19.72 -0.56
C VAL A 108 0.67 -18.44 -0.75
N GLY A 109 1.34 -17.29 -0.71
CA GLY A 109 0.74 -15.99 -1.00
C GLY A 109 1.59 -14.83 -0.54
N VAL A 110 1.02 -13.64 -0.67
CA VAL A 110 1.68 -12.34 -0.42
C VAL A 110 0.91 -11.56 0.62
N ILE A 111 1.60 -11.00 1.60
CA ILE A 111 1.06 -10.05 2.59
C ILE A 111 1.35 -8.63 2.10
N VAL A 112 0.28 -7.85 1.85
CA VAL A 112 0.37 -6.49 1.30
C VAL A 112 -0.02 -5.41 2.31
N GLN A 113 -0.63 -5.76 3.44
CA GLN A 113 -1.25 -4.79 4.35
C GLN A 113 -0.31 -4.22 5.41
N LEU A 114 0.85 -4.82 5.63
CA LEU A 114 1.73 -4.46 6.74
C LEU A 114 2.67 -3.29 6.41
N GLY A 115 3.02 -3.12 5.15
CA GLY A 115 3.95 -2.07 4.69
C GLY A 115 3.30 -0.70 4.41
N GLY A 116 2.04 -0.49 4.78
CA GLY A 116 1.32 0.75 4.55
C GLY A 116 0.85 0.94 3.10
N GLN A 117 0.69 2.18 2.66
CA GLN A 117 0.01 2.53 1.41
C GLN A 117 0.72 2.05 0.12
N THR A 118 2.04 1.88 0.16
CA THR A 118 2.79 1.47 -1.04
C THR A 118 2.43 0.05 -1.48
N PRO A 119 2.55 -0.99 -0.64
CA PRO A 119 2.18 -2.34 -1.02
C PRO A 119 0.67 -2.55 -1.14
N LEU A 120 -0.17 -1.83 -0.37
CA LEU A 120 -1.63 -1.93 -0.49
C LEU A 120 -2.11 -1.64 -1.91
N LYS A 121 -1.53 -0.68 -2.60
CA LYS A 121 -1.88 -0.33 -3.99
C LYS A 121 -1.59 -1.46 -4.99
N LEU A 122 -0.78 -2.43 -4.62
CA LEU A 122 -0.48 -3.58 -5.49
C LEU A 122 -1.52 -4.70 -5.38
N SER A 123 -2.38 -4.68 -4.37
CA SER A 123 -3.31 -5.77 -4.06
C SER A 123 -4.17 -6.18 -5.26
N GLN A 124 -4.71 -5.22 -6.00
CA GLN A 124 -5.56 -5.50 -7.17
C GLN A 124 -4.75 -6.10 -8.33
N ALA A 125 -3.60 -5.51 -8.66
CA ALA A 125 -2.74 -6.00 -9.75
C ALA A 125 -2.20 -7.42 -9.47
N LEU A 126 -1.83 -7.69 -8.22
CA LEU A 126 -1.40 -9.03 -7.80
C LEU A 126 -2.54 -10.05 -7.90
N LYS A 127 -3.74 -9.68 -7.47
CA LYS A 127 -4.94 -10.52 -7.61
C LYS A 127 -5.26 -10.82 -9.07
N GLU A 128 -5.21 -9.81 -9.95
CA GLU A 128 -5.44 -9.97 -11.39
C GLU A 128 -4.39 -10.87 -12.05
N ALA A 129 -3.16 -10.89 -11.53
CA ALA A 129 -2.10 -11.81 -11.93
C ALA A 129 -2.29 -13.24 -11.35
N GLY A 130 -3.37 -13.51 -10.61
CA GLY A 130 -3.65 -14.82 -10.02
C GLY A 130 -2.91 -15.10 -8.72
N ILE A 131 -2.26 -14.09 -8.12
CA ILE A 131 -1.48 -14.25 -6.90
C ILE A 131 -2.40 -14.18 -5.68
N ASN A 132 -2.23 -15.13 -4.77
CA ASN A 132 -3.01 -15.19 -3.54
C ASN A 132 -2.58 -14.09 -2.55
N ILE A 133 -3.50 -13.24 -2.13
CA ILE A 133 -3.28 -12.24 -1.09
C ILE A 133 -3.66 -12.84 0.26
N LEU A 134 -2.71 -12.87 1.18
CA LEU A 134 -2.90 -13.37 2.54
C LEU A 134 -3.34 -12.24 3.48
N GLY A 135 -4.12 -12.61 4.49
CA GLY A 135 -4.67 -11.68 5.46
C GLY A 135 -5.91 -10.96 4.93
N THR A 136 -5.87 -9.62 4.84
CA THR A 136 -7.02 -8.83 4.38
C THR A 136 -7.22 -8.97 2.87
N SER A 137 -8.42 -9.31 2.45
CA SER A 137 -8.74 -9.47 1.03
C SER A 137 -8.69 -8.13 0.28
N PRO A 138 -8.35 -8.11 -1.02
CA PRO A 138 -8.36 -6.88 -1.80
C PRO A 138 -9.70 -6.12 -1.74
N LYS A 139 -10.82 -6.84 -1.74
CA LYS A 139 -12.15 -6.23 -1.58
C LYS A 139 -12.33 -5.51 -0.23
N ALA A 140 -11.81 -6.08 0.86
CA ALA A 140 -11.88 -5.46 2.17
C ALA A 140 -10.91 -4.27 2.29
N ILE A 141 -9.75 -4.34 1.60
CA ILE A 141 -8.83 -3.22 1.48
C ILE A 141 -9.50 -2.05 0.76
N ASP A 142 -10.10 -2.30 -0.41
CA ASP A 142 -10.81 -1.27 -1.18
C ASP A 142 -11.96 -0.65 -0.38
N LEU A 143 -12.74 -1.47 0.33
CA LEU A 143 -13.83 -1.01 1.18
C LEU A 143 -13.34 -0.07 2.31
N ALA A 144 -12.17 -0.35 2.87
CA ALA A 144 -11.59 0.47 3.94
C ALA A 144 -10.92 1.75 3.42
N GLU A 145 -10.37 1.72 2.21
CA GLU A 145 -9.65 2.85 1.61
C GLU A 145 -10.59 3.83 0.89
N ASP A 146 -11.67 3.33 0.29
CA ASP A 146 -12.67 4.14 -0.39
C ASP A 146 -13.60 4.80 0.64
N ARG A 147 -13.60 6.14 0.68
CA ARG A 147 -14.34 6.90 1.70
C ARG A 147 -15.83 6.80 1.58
N GLU A 148 -16.35 6.71 0.37
CA GLU A 148 -17.79 6.59 0.12
C GLU A 148 -18.29 5.21 0.54
N GLN A 149 -17.57 4.15 0.17
CA GLN A 149 -17.88 2.79 0.59
C GLN A 149 -17.73 2.62 2.10
N PHE A 150 -16.69 3.21 2.69
CA PHE A 150 -16.48 3.16 4.14
C PHE A 150 -17.55 3.92 4.91
N LYS A 151 -17.98 5.10 4.44
CA LYS A 151 -19.12 5.83 5.01
C LYS A 151 -20.38 4.96 5.03
N LYS A 152 -20.71 4.34 3.89
CA LYS A 152 -21.87 3.45 3.80
C LYS A 152 -21.75 2.26 4.76
N LEU A 153 -20.57 1.67 4.89
CA LEU A 153 -20.32 0.59 5.85
C LEU A 153 -20.61 1.04 7.30
N LEU A 154 -20.17 2.25 7.67
CA LEU A 154 -20.42 2.80 9.00
C LEU A 154 -21.92 3.03 9.25
N ASP A 155 -22.63 3.53 8.24
CA ASP A 155 -24.08 3.74 8.29
C ASP A 155 -24.83 2.39 8.43
N ASP A 156 -24.45 1.38 7.64
CA ASP A 156 -25.03 0.02 7.70
C ASP A 156 -24.80 -0.64 9.08
N LEU A 157 -23.67 -0.34 9.72
CA LEU A 157 -23.32 -0.83 11.06
C LEU A 157 -23.91 0.04 12.19
N ASN A 158 -24.64 1.11 11.88
CA ASN A 158 -25.14 2.12 12.83
C ASN A 158 -24.03 2.72 13.72
N LEU A 159 -22.82 2.87 13.18
CA LEU A 159 -21.71 3.52 13.87
C LEU A 159 -21.77 5.03 13.67
N LYS A 160 -21.54 5.77 14.77
CA LYS A 160 -21.54 7.23 14.72
C LYS A 160 -20.30 7.75 13.98
N GLN A 161 -20.53 8.66 13.06
CA GLN A 161 -19.50 9.41 12.37
C GLN A 161 -19.87 10.90 12.30
N PRO A 162 -18.91 11.82 12.15
CA PRO A 162 -19.21 13.21 11.84
C PRO A 162 -20.00 13.31 10.54
N GLN A 163 -20.88 14.31 10.43
CA GLN A 163 -21.51 14.63 9.15
C GLN A 163 -20.41 14.90 8.12
N ASN A 164 -20.53 14.29 6.97
CA ASN A 164 -19.50 14.36 5.93
C ASN A 164 -20.09 14.09 4.55
N GLY A 165 -19.38 14.50 3.52
CA GLY A 165 -19.71 14.20 2.14
C GLY A 165 -18.49 14.19 1.23
N THR A 166 -18.60 13.49 0.11
CA THR A 166 -17.57 13.43 -0.94
C THR A 166 -18.10 14.18 -2.15
N VAL A 167 -17.30 15.06 -2.72
CA VAL A 167 -17.71 15.98 -3.78
C VAL A 167 -16.67 16.05 -4.90
N ASN A 168 -17.15 16.35 -6.10
CA ASN A 168 -16.33 16.52 -7.30
C ASN A 168 -16.44 17.95 -7.90
N SER A 169 -17.34 18.76 -7.38
CA SER A 169 -17.60 20.10 -7.87
C SER A 169 -17.74 21.11 -6.71
N PHE A 170 -17.60 22.39 -7.04
CA PHE A 170 -17.84 23.47 -6.08
C PHE A 170 -19.30 23.54 -5.65
N GLU A 171 -20.22 23.33 -6.59
CA GLU A 171 -21.64 23.37 -6.34
C GLU A 171 -22.08 22.28 -5.34
N GLU A 172 -21.59 21.06 -5.50
CA GLU A 172 -21.81 19.98 -4.54
C GLU A 172 -21.18 20.30 -3.18
N ALA A 173 -19.95 20.84 -3.18
CA ALA A 173 -19.25 21.22 -1.97
C ALA A 173 -20.02 22.28 -1.16
N LYS A 174 -20.60 23.24 -1.84
CA LYS A 174 -21.43 24.30 -1.23
C LYS A 174 -22.66 23.70 -0.55
N ILE A 175 -23.41 22.84 -1.24
CA ILE A 175 -24.61 22.22 -0.69
C ILE A 175 -24.27 21.44 0.57
N ILE A 176 -23.25 20.60 0.52
CA ILE A 176 -22.84 19.78 1.69
C ILE A 176 -22.31 20.65 2.83
N ALA A 177 -21.52 21.69 2.54
CA ALA A 177 -21.02 22.60 3.57
C ALA A 177 -22.14 23.39 4.25
N GLU A 178 -23.20 23.76 3.52
CA GLU A 178 -24.39 24.40 4.08
C GLU A 178 -25.20 23.43 4.95
N GLU A 179 -25.34 22.16 4.54
CA GLU A 179 -26.02 21.13 5.33
C GLU A 179 -25.29 20.81 6.63
N ILE A 180 -23.95 20.69 6.59
CA ILE A 180 -23.13 20.43 7.78
C ILE A 180 -23.07 21.65 8.70
N GLY A 181 -22.98 22.83 8.12
CA GLY A 181 -22.75 24.11 8.80
C GLY A 181 -21.27 24.42 8.98
N TYR A 182 -20.90 25.69 8.73
CA TYR A 182 -19.52 26.16 8.92
C TYR A 182 -19.15 26.27 10.41
N PRO A 183 -17.87 26.02 10.79
CA PRO A 183 -16.74 25.68 9.93
C PRO A 183 -16.73 24.20 9.50
N VAL A 184 -16.23 23.95 8.29
CA VAL A 184 -16.02 22.61 7.76
C VAL A 184 -14.55 22.33 7.50
N VAL A 185 -14.14 21.07 7.65
CA VAL A 185 -12.80 20.59 7.27
C VAL A 185 -12.87 20.00 5.87
N ILE A 186 -12.02 20.47 4.99
CA ILE A 186 -11.95 20.00 3.60
C ILE A 186 -10.60 19.32 3.38
N ARG A 187 -10.61 18.20 2.67
CA ARG A 187 -9.40 17.49 2.30
C ARG A 187 -9.54 16.74 0.98
N PRO A 188 -8.46 16.58 0.20
CA PRO A 188 -8.48 15.65 -0.92
C PRO A 188 -8.60 14.19 -0.46
N SER A 189 -9.23 13.34 -1.25
CA SER A 189 -9.50 11.94 -0.86
C SER A 189 -8.22 11.09 -0.74
N TYR A 190 -7.21 11.34 -1.54
CA TYR A 190 -6.01 10.50 -1.65
C TYR A 190 -4.74 11.13 -1.08
N VAL A 191 -4.85 11.89 0.01
CA VAL A 191 -3.70 12.49 0.69
C VAL A 191 -3.51 11.93 2.09
N LEU A 192 -2.24 11.79 2.49
CA LEU A 192 -1.79 11.36 3.81
C LEU A 192 -1.24 12.54 4.62
N GLY A 193 -1.30 12.41 5.95
CA GLY A 193 -0.63 13.30 6.87
C GLY A 193 -1.17 14.74 6.88
N GLY A 194 -2.44 14.94 6.59
CA GLY A 194 -3.08 16.25 6.64
C GLY A 194 -2.66 17.21 5.52
N ARG A 195 -1.92 16.74 4.53
CA ARG A 195 -1.52 17.55 3.38
C ARG A 195 -2.74 18.08 2.64
N ALA A 196 -2.73 19.40 2.36
CA ALA A 196 -3.83 20.11 1.70
C ALA A 196 -5.18 20.02 2.45
N MET A 197 -5.19 19.74 3.75
CA MET A 197 -6.37 19.92 4.60
C MET A 197 -6.51 21.40 4.96
N GLU A 198 -7.73 21.91 4.93
CA GLU A 198 -8.02 23.29 5.31
C GLU A 198 -9.33 23.36 6.11
N ILE A 199 -9.37 24.21 7.13
CA ILE A 199 -10.60 24.55 7.84
C ILE A 199 -11.20 25.79 7.17
N VAL A 200 -12.41 25.64 6.70
CA VAL A 200 -13.13 26.67 5.95
C VAL A 200 -14.28 27.21 6.80
N TYR A 201 -14.31 28.50 6.98
CA TYR A 201 -15.26 29.18 7.86
C TYR A 201 -16.43 29.82 7.10
N GLU A 202 -16.33 29.94 5.77
CA GLU A 202 -17.33 30.60 4.93
C GLU A 202 -17.22 30.16 3.47
N GLU A 203 -18.27 30.41 2.68
CA GLU A 203 -18.38 30.01 1.27
C GLU A 203 -17.24 30.60 0.41
N ALA A 204 -16.83 31.84 0.65
CA ALA A 204 -15.76 32.49 -0.12
C ALA A 204 -14.42 31.73 0.01
N ALA A 205 -14.11 31.25 1.22
CA ALA A 205 -12.93 30.44 1.47
C ALA A 205 -13.06 29.05 0.84
N LEU A 206 -14.27 28.44 0.84
CA LEU A 206 -14.58 27.20 0.15
C LEU A 206 -14.28 27.29 -1.35
N ASN A 207 -14.76 28.35 -2.00
CA ASN A 207 -14.53 28.58 -3.43
C ASN A 207 -13.04 28.69 -3.75
N LYS A 208 -12.30 29.46 -2.96
CA LYS A 208 -10.85 29.63 -3.13
C LYS A 208 -10.08 28.30 -2.97
N TYR A 209 -10.49 27.47 -2.03
CA TYR A 209 -9.92 26.13 -1.84
C TYR A 209 -10.22 25.24 -3.05
N MET A 210 -11.47 25.16 -3.48
CA MET A 210 -11.90 24.31 -4.58
C MET A 210 -11.21 24.66 -5.90
N GLN A 211 -11.02 25.94 -6.20
CA GLN A 211 -10.27 26.38 -7.39
C GLN A 211 -8.82 25.87 -7.41
N LYS A 212 -8.19 25.77 -6.24
CA LYS A 212 -6.83 25.25 -6.11
C LYS A 212 -6.79 23.72 -6.15
N ALA A 213 -7.76 23.07 -5.54
CA ALA A 213 -7.80 21.64 -5.35
C ALA A 213 -8.30 20.89 -6.58
N VAL A 214 -9.31 21.39 -7.29
CA VAL A 214 -9.83 20.80 -8.54
C VAL A 214 -8.79 20.76 -9.65
N LEU A 215 -7.88 21.73 -9.69
CA LEU A 215 -6.75 21.73 -10.65
C LEU A 215 -5.71 20.61 -10.38
N ALA A 216 -5.71 20.03 -9.18
CA ALA A 216 -4.70 19.08 -8.75
C ALA A 216 -5.23 17.68 -8.41
N LEU A 217 -6.54 17.51 -8.17
CA LEU A 217 -7.08 16.30 -7.51
C LEU A 217 -8.53 16.05 -7.92
N SER A 218 -8.87 14.79 -8.18
CA SER A 218 -10.16 14.38 -8.76
C SER A 218 -11.31 14.20 -7.76
N LEU A 219 -11.05 14.08 -6.47
CA LEU A 219 -12.06 13.84 -5.43
C LEU A 219 -11.73 14.60 -4.15
N ILE A 220 -12.72 15.30 -3.59
CA ILE A 220 -12.59 16.07 -2.35
C ILE A 220 -13.59 15.57 -1.32
N HIS A 221 -13.13 15.41 -0.08
CA HIS A 221 -13.94 15.03 1.07
C HIS A 221 -14.15 16.23 2.00
N ILE A 222 -15.39 16.47 2.41
CA ILE A 222 -15.80 17.53 3.33
C ILE A 222 -16.32 16.92 4.62
#